data_cb7dc40615ede97c59db604d3e85f332
#
_entry.id   cb7dc40615ede97c59db604d3e85f332
#
_cell.length_a   1.000
_cell.length_b   1.000
_cell.length_c   1.000
_cell.angle_alpha   90.00
_cell.angle_beta   90.00
_cell.angle_gamma   90.00
#
_symmetry.space_group_name_H-M   'P 1'
#
loop_
_entity.id
_entity.type
_entity.pdbx_description
1 polymer ?
#
loop_
_entity_poly.entity_id
_entity_poly.type
_entity_poly.pdbx_seq_one_letter_code
_entity_poly.pdbx_strand_id
1 'polypeptide(L)'
;MLAVLSPAKNLDLTPSAIKLRTTQPALMADAESLMKTTRGLTQTKIRELMNLSSELAKLNYERYRAFELPFSEANAVPAAMAFNGDVYRGLDARDLSAQQLE
;
A
#
# COMPACT_ATOMS: atom_id res chain seq x y z
N MET A 1 -11.87 -3.96 -22.15
CA MET A 1 -11.97 -2.62 -21.52
C MET A 1 -10.92 -2.55 -20.41
N LEU A 2 -10.22 -1.45 -20.29
CA LEU A 2 -9.26 -1.22 -19.20
C LEU A 2 -9.81 -0.11 -18.29
N ALA A 3 -9.94 -0.38 -16.99
CA ALA A 3 -10.28 0.62 -16.00
C ALA A 3 -9.00 1.08 -15.28
N VAL A 4 -8.84 2.38 -15.12
CA VAL A 4 -7.70 2.98 -14.42
C VAL A 4 -8.21 3.80 -13.24
N LEU A 5 -7.74 3.47 -12.04
CA LEU A 5 -8.09 4.16 -10.81
C LEU A 5 -6.84 4.79 -10.19
N SER A 6 -6.98 5.99 -9.64
CA SER A 6 -5.90 6.63 -8.89
C SER A 6 -5.65 5.92 -7.56
N PRO A 7 -4.39 5.84 -7.11
CA PRO A 7 -4.10 5.32 -5.77
C PRO A 7 -4.74 6.21 -4.69
N ALA A 8 -5.04 5.61 -3.53
CA ALA A 8 -5.53 6.34 -2.37
C ALA A 8 -4.37 6.62 -1.39
N LYS A 9 -4.42 7.75 -0.69
CA LYS A 9 -3.45 8.09 0.37
C LYS A 9 -3.71 7.30 1.65
N ASN A 10 -4.98 6.97 1.93
CA ASN A 10 -5.36 6.13 3.06
C ASN A 10 -5.28 4.66 2.65
N LEU A 11 -4.69 3.84 3.51
CA LEU A 11 -4.46 2.41 3.25
C LEU A 11 -5.08 1.56 4.35
N ASP A 12 -5.77 0.50 3.95
CA ASP A 12 -6.18 -0.62 4.78
C ASP A 12 -5.33 -1.84 4.44
N LEU A 13 -4.42 -2.20 5.32
CA LEU A 13 -3.52 -3.33 5.13
C LEU A 13 -4.01 -4.61 5.83
N THR A 14 -5.30 -4.68 6.17
CA THR A 14 -5.90 -5.89 6.71
C THR A 14 -5.80 -7.03 5.71
N PRO A 15 -5.28 -8.20 6.10
CA PRO A 15 -5.18 -9.35 5.21
C PRO A 15 -6.52 -9.73 4.59
N SER A 16 -6.48 -10.14 3.33
CA SER A 16 -7.67 -10.62 2.63
C SER A 16 -7.81 -12.13 2.75
N ALA A 17 -9.04 -12.61 2.98
CA ALA A 17 -9.37 -14.03 2.91
C ALA A 17 -9.54 -14.53 1.47
N ILE A 18 -9.70 -13.62 0.50
CA ILE A 18 -9.90 -13.96 -0.92
C ILE A 18 -8.53 -14.28 -1.54
N LYS A 19 -8.39 -15.48 -2.09
CA LYS A 19 -7.21 -15.84 -2.86
C LYS A 19 -7.33 -15.32 -4.28
N LEU A 20 -6.43 -14.40 -4.63
CA LEU A 20 -6.33 -13.80 -5.96
C LEU A 20 -5.04 -14.24 -6.65
N ARG A 21 -5.08 -14.30 -7.96
CA ARG A 21 -3.87 -14.32 -8.76
C ARG A 21 -3.28 -12.91 -8.78
N THR A 22 -2.24 -12.71 -7.99
CA THR A 22 -1.58 -11.42 -7.85
C THR A 22 -0.40 -11.27 -8.81
N THR A 23 -0.06 -10.02 -9.13
CA THR A 23 1.14 -9.65 -9.87
C THR A 23 2.06 -8.82 -8.98
N GLN A 24 3.34 -8.75 -9.33
CA GLN A 24 4.29 -7.87 -8.67
C GLN A 24 4.41 -6.57 -9.48
N PRO A 25 4.54 -5.40 -8.83
CA PRO A 25 4.78 -4.14 -9.53
C PRO A 25 6.08 -4.17 -10.34
N ALA A 26 6.07 -3.56 -11.52
CA ALA A 26 7.23 -3.60 -12.43
C ALA A 26 8.45 -2.80 -11.90
N LEU A 27 8.22 -1.74 -11.13
CA LEU A 27 9.26 -0.82 -10.64
C LEU A 27 9.75 -1.16 -9.22
N MET A 28 9.82 -2.44 -8.88
CA MET A 28 10.18 -2.88 -7.52
C MET A 28 11.62 -2.50 -7.12
N ALA A 29 12.56 -2.54 -8.06
CA ALA A 29 13.95 -2.14 -7.79
C ALA A 29 14.07 -0.66 -7.43
N ASP A 30 13.32 0.19 -8.12
CA ASP A 30 13.26 1.62 -7.81
C ASP A 30 12.58 1.88 -6.46
N ALA A 31 11.49 1.17 -6.17
CA ALA A 31 10.81 1.24 -4.87
C ALA A 31 11.73 0.82 -3.73
N GLU A 32 12.53 -0.25 -3.90
CA GLU A 32 13.51 -0.70 -2.91
C GLU A 32 14.59 0.35 -2.67
N SER A 33 15.10 0.96 -3.74
CA SER A 33 16.10 2.03 -3.64
C SER A 33 15.58 3.24 -2.87
N LEU A 34 14.35 3.68 -3.18
CA LEU A 34 13.68 4.75 -2.43
C LEU A 34 13.47 4.36 -0.97
N MET A 35 13.09 3.12 -0.70
CA MET A 35 12.85 2.63 0.66
C MET A 35 14.14 2.61 1.50
N LYS A 36 15.29 2.29 0.91
CA LYS A 36 16.59 2.39 1.59
C LYS A 36 16.87 3.81 2.07
N THR A 37 16.59 4.81 1.22
CA THR A 37 16.72 6.23 1.57
C THR A 37 15.71 6.63 2.66
N THR A 38 14.47 6.24 2.50
CA THR A 38 13.38 6.59 3.41
C THR A 38 13.57 6.03 4.82
N ARG A 39 14.12 4.82 4.93
CA ARG A 39 14.47 4.19 6.23
C ARG A 39 15.51 4.98 7.02
N GLY A 40 16.34 5.78 6.35
CA GLY A 40 17.30 6.67 6.99
C GLY A 40 16.69 7.94 7.59
N LEU A 41 15.42 8.25 7.28
CA LEU A 41 14.75 9.44 7.77
C LEU A 41 14.26 9.25 9.21
N THR A 42 14.36 10.32 10.01
CA THR A 42 13.71 10.38 11.31
C THR A 42 12.21 10.61 11.18
N GLN A 43 11.45 10.29 12.22
CA GLN A 43 10.01 10.56 12.26
C GLN A 43 9.72 12.07 12.05
N THR A 44 10.53 12.96 12.60
CA THR A 44 10.41 14.42 12.41
C THR A 44 10.58 14.79 10.94
N LYS A 45 11.59 14.23 10.26
CA LYS A 45 11.83 14.48 8.84
C LYS A 45 10.69 13.98 7.96
N ILE A 46 10.13 12.81 8.26
CA ILE A 46 8.95 12.26 7.56
C ILE A 46 7.75 13.20 7.76
N ARG A 47 7.52 13.66 8.97
CA ARG A 47 6.46 14.61 9.30
C ARG A 47 6.56 15.91 8.48
N GLU A 48 7.74 16.49 8.43
CA GLU A 48 8.00 17.72 7.67
C GLU A 48 7.83 17.51 6.17
N LEU A 49 8.47 16.46 5.62
CA LEU A 49 8.48 16.18 4.19
C LEU A 49 7.09 15.89 3.63
N MET A 50 6.27 15.18 4.38
CA MET A 50 4.93 14.75 3.96
C MET A 50 3.82 15.65 4.51
N ASN A 51 4.14 16.65 5.32
CA ASN A 51 3.18 17.54 5.98
C ASN A 51 2.11 16.75 6.77
N LEU A 52 2.56 15.88 7.68
CA LEU A 52 1.70 14.97 8.44
C LEU A 52 1.53 15.41 9.90
N SER A 53 0.47 14.87 10.55
CA SER A 53 0.38 14.86 12.00
C SER A 53 1.47 13.96 12.61
N SER A 54 1.71 14.10 13.91
CA SER A 54 2.70 13.27 14.62
C SER A 54 2.35 11.79 14.58
N GLU A 55 1.06 11.45 14.69
CA GLU A 55 0.55 10.08 14.65
C GLU A 55 0.77 9.45 13.28
N LEU A 56 0.44 10.18 12.20
CA LEU A 56 0.64 9.71 10.83
C LEU A 56 2.14 9.60 10.48
N ALA A 57 2.97 10.51 10.98
CA ALA A 57 4.41 10.43 10.81
C ALA A 57 4.99 9.18 11.48
N LYS A 58 4.54 8.86 12.69
CA LYS A 58 4.91 7.63 13.41
C LYS A 58 4.49 6.39 12.64
N LEU A 59 3.23 6.34 12.18
CA LEU A 59 2.70 5.22 11.41
C LEU A 59 3.52 4.97 10.14
N ASN A 60 3.84 6.02 9.38
CA ASN A 60 4.63 5.88 8.15
C ASN A 60 6.10 5.51 8.46
N TYR A 61 6.67 6.03 9.52
CA TYR A 61 8.01 5.64 9.98
C TYR A 61 8.09 4.14 10.28
N GLU A 62 7.08 3.58 10.95
CA GLU A 62 6.98 2.14 11.25
C GLU A 62 6.77 1.32 9.97
N ARG A 63 5.89 1.77 9.07
CA ARG A 63 5.64 1.13 7.77
C ARG A 63 6.88 1.06 6.89
N TYR A 64 7.68 2.11 6.82
CA TYR A 64 8.92 2.13 6.04
C TYR A 64 9.95 1.15 6.59
N ARG A 65 10.00 0.94 7.90
CA ARG A 65 10.89 -0.04 8.52
C ARG A 65 10.42 -1.47 8.36
N ALA A 66 9.11 -1.69 8.35
CA ALA A 66 8.49 -3.00 8.15
C ALA A 66 8.46 -3.45 6.68
N PHE A 67 8.77 -2.56 5.73
CA PHE A 67 8.77 -2.91 4.31
C PHE A 67 9.81 -3.99 4.00
N GLU A 68 9.37 -5.09 3.42
CA GLU A 68 10.20 -6.22 3.03
C GLU A 68 9.84 -6.74 1.64
N LEU A 69 10.85 -7.22 0.92
CA LEU A 69 10.73 -7.93 -0.36
C LEU A 69 11.28 -9.35 -0.22
N PRO A 70 10.76 -10.31 -1.01
CA PRO A 70 9.65 -10.18 -1.96
C PRO A 70 8.30 -10.02 -1.26
N PHE A 71 7.32 -9.42 -1.95
CA PHE A 71 5.96 -9.37 -1.45
C PHE A 71 5.32 -10.76 -1.43
N SER A 72 4.58 -11.04 -0.36
CA SER A 72 3.80 -12.25 -0.16
C SER A 72 2.51 -11.91 0.60
N GLU A 73 1.63 -12.89 0.77
CA GLU A 73 0.41 -12.72 1.58
C GLU A 73 0.71 -12.38 3.05
N ALA A 74 1.92 -12.65 3.52
CA ALA A 74 2.34 -12.35 4.90
C ALA A 74 2.72 -10.87 5.12
N ASN A 75 3.14 -10.15 4.06
CA ASN A 75 3.67 -8.79 4.19
C ASN A 75 3.06 -7.77 3.22
N ALA A 76 2.11 -8.17 2.39
CA ALA A 76 1.45 -7.30 1.42
C ALA A 76 -0.01 -7.66 1.21
N VAL A 77 -0.79 -6.69 0.77
CA VAL A 77 -2.20 -6.83 0.41
C VAL A 77 -2.38 -6.37 -1.03
N PRO A 78 -3.21 -7.05 -1.85
CA PRO A 78 -3.50 -6.59 -3.21
C PRO A 78 -3.96 -5.13 -3.24
N ALA A 79 -3.49 -4.35 -4.20
CA ALA A 79 -3.71 -2.90 -4.26
C ALA A 79 -5.21 -2.52 -4.24
N ALA A 80 -6.06 -3.27 -4.94
CA ALA A 80 -7.50 -3.04 -4.96
C ALA A 80 -8.15 -3.13 -3.56
N MET A 81 -7.56 -3.90 -2.65
CA MET A 81 -8.03 -4.08 -1.27
C MET A 81 -7.29 -3.17 -0.29
N ALA A 82 -6.06 -2.79 -0.60
CA ALA A 82 -5.24 -1.93 0.25
C ALA A 82 -5.64 -0.46 0.18
N PHE A 83 -6.02 0.04 -0.98
CA PHE A 83 -6.44 1.42 -1.13
C PHE A 83 -7.82 1.66 -0.50
N ASN A 84 -7.92 2.68 0.34
CA ASN A 84 -9.11 3.00 1.12
C ASN A 84 -9.50 4.48 0.98
N GLY A 85 -9.68 4.93 -0.25
CA GLY A 85 -10.26 6.24 -0.59
C GLY A 85 -11.73 6.10 -1.01
N ASP A 86 -12.38 7.22 -1.36
CA ASP A 86 -13.82 7.24 -1.69
C ASP A 86 -14.16 6.31 -2.86
N VAL A 87 -13.35 6.31 -3.92
CA VAL A 87 -13.52 5.44 -5.09
C VAL A 87 -13.46 3.96 -4.69
N TYR A 88 -12.50 3.59 -3.84
CA TYR A 88 -12.32 2.20 -3.40
C TYR A 88 -13.37 1.76 -2.42
N ARG A 89 -13.90 2.64 -1.59
CA ARG A 89 -15.09 2.36 -0.76
C ARG A 89 -16.33 2.12 -1.62
N GLY A 90 -16.47 2.87 -2.72
CA GLY A 90 -17.54 2.65 -3.69
C GLY A 90 -17.38 1.34 -4.48
N LEU A 91 -16.13 0.95 -4.78
CA LEU A 91 -15.82 -0.32 -5.45
C LEU A 91 -16.10 -1.53 -4.55
N ASP A 92 -15.83 -1.39 -3.24
CA ASP A 92 -15.96 -2.46 -2.24
C ASP A 92 -15.32 -3.78 -2.68
N ALA A 93 -14.04 -3.74 -3.02
CA ALA A 93 -13.31 -4.87 -3.59
C ALA A 93 -13.37 -6.15 -2.73
N ARG A 94 -13.58 -6.01 -1.41
CA ARG A 94 -13.66 -7.16 -0.49
C ARG A 94 -14.97 -7.93 -0.62
N ASP A 95 -16.01 -7.33 -1.20
CA ASP A 95 -17.30 -7.96 -1.50
C ASP A 95 -17.38 -8.56 -2.91
N LEU A 96 -16.35 -8.34 -3.73
CA LEU A 96 -16.25 -8.88 -5.09
C LEU A 96 -15.64 -10.28 -5.11
N SER A 97 -16.06 -11.10 -6.07
CA SER A 97 -15.45 -12.40 -6.31
C SER A 97 -14.05 -12.26 -6.94
N ALA A 98 -13.22 -13.29 -6.83
CA ALA A 98 -11.92 -13.32 -7.49
C ALA A 98 -12.03 -13.07 -9.00
N GLN A 99 -13.03 -13.66 -9.67
CA GLN A 99 -13.27 -13.47 -11.10
C GLN A 99 -13.60 -12.02 -11.48
N GLN A 100 -14.23 -11.27 -10.59
CA GLN A 100 -14.55 -9.84 -10.82
C GLN A 100 -13.34 -8.93 -10.59
N LEU A 101 -12.38 -9.39 -9.79
CA LEU A 101 -11.16 -8.64 -9.43
C LEU A 101 -10.00 -8.91 -10.40
N GLU A 102 -9.97 -10.05 -11.08
CA GLU A 102 -8.98 -10.45 -12.09
C GLU A 102 -9.37 -10.02 -13.52
#